data_ba16f2144dc86cf971190c922ee0d571
#
_entry.id   ba16f2144dc86cf971190c922ee0d571
#
_cell.length_a   1.000
_cell.length_b   1.000
_cell.length_c   1.000
_cell.angle_alpha   90.00
_cell.angle_beta   90.00
_cell.angle_gamma   90.00
#
_symmetry.space_group_name_H-M   'P 1'
#
loop_
_entity.id
_entity.type
_entity.pdbx_description
1 polymer ?
#
loop_
_entity_poly.entity_id
_entity_poly.type
_entity_poly.pdbx_seq_one_letter_code
_entity_poly.pdbx_strand_id
1 'polypeptide(L)'
;MRRRLAFVSMMAVLIAAPAGAQQRPLVTEDPETIGSGNILFEGGFDLQKEIFYPVSGLEGDLLRVPVVGLSFGLSSIAEFQLDGGFYNRLHVNHRSPAPLSSMLDFTGENTSDVEDVVVATKIRVLSETPGRPAMGVRFATKLPNASNENGIGTDTTDFYASLLIGKTVQSVRLVGNAGLGILGDPTRGDRQGDVLAYGFSVARAVRQGLEVVGEINGRYQPNDDLEAPPGTDTRAAMRFGGRFTHRTVRIDGGVIVGLTKRDPSFGITAGVTWVFRGFTIP
;
A
#
# COMPACT_ATOMS: atom_id res chain seq x y z
N MET A 1 -8.45 34.18 -56.15
CA MET A 1 -9.27 33.44 -55.17
C MET A 1 -8.34 32.61 -54.29
N ARG A 2 -8.05 33.07 -53.07
CA ARG A 2 -7.22 32.37 -52.10
C ARG A 2 -8.15 31.79 -51.04
N ARG A 3 -8.30 30.44 -51.00
CA ARG A 3 -9.03 29.72 -49.97
C ARG A 3 -8.14 29.64 -48.73
N ARG A 4 -8.54 30.30 -47.63
CA ARG A 4 -7.98 30.14 -46.30
C ARG A 4 -8.56 28.86 -45.70
N LEU A 5 -7.78 27.82 -45.52
CA LEU A 5 -8.12 26.69 -44.67
C LEU A 5 -7.99 27.14 -43.21
N ALA A 6 -9.12 27.24 -42.52
CA ALA A 6 -9.16 27.40 -41.08
C ALA A 6 -8.92 26.03 -40.46
N PHE A 7 -7.76 25.85 -39.82
CA PHE A 7 -7.50 24.73 -38.90
C PHE A 7 -8.25 25.01 -37.61
N VAL A 8 -9.38 24.34 -37.43
CA VAL A 8 -10.06 24.29 -36.13
C VAL A 8 -9.32 23.26 -35.27
N SER A 9 -8.42 23.74 -34.41
CA SER A 9 -7.83 22.94 -33.31
C SER A 9 -8.93 22.64 -32.29
N MET A 10 -9.54 21.46 -32.39
CA MET A 10 -10.43 20.93 -31.40
C MET A 10 -9.57 20.47 -30.22
N MET A 11 -9.36 21.37 -29.26
CA MET A 11 -8.72 21.08 -28.00
C MET A 11 -9.70 20.19 -27.21
N ALA A 12 -9.52 18.87 -27.30
CA ALA A 12 -10.24 17.91 -26.47
C ALA A 12 -9.83 18.18 -25.01
N VAL A 13 -10.72 18.82 -24.26
CA VAL A 13 -10.64 18.90 -22.82
C VAL A 13 -10.81 17.46 -22.32
N LEU A 14 -9.70 16.80 -22.04
CA LEU A 14 -9.67 15.54 -21.29
C LEU A 14 -10.22 15.86 -19.90
N ILE A 15 -11.50 15.59 -19.70
CA ILE A 15 -12.08 15.51 -18.36
C ILE A 15 -11.42 14.27 -17.73
N ALA A 16 -10.34 14.50 -16.98
CA ALA A 16 -9.81 13.50 -16.10
C ALA A 16 -10.95 13.12 -15.14
N ALA A 17 -11.44 11.89 -15.26
CA ALA A 17 -12.26 11.32 -14.21
C ALA A 17 -11.47 11.51 -12.90
N PRO A 18 -12.13 11.88 -11.78
CA PRO A 18 -11.43 12.01 -10.52
C PRO A 18 -10.68 10.69 -10.29
N ALA A 19 -9.35 10.78 -10.21
CA ALA A 19 -8.52 9.66 -9.80
C ALA A 19 -8.87 9.45 -8.32
N GLY A 20 -9.91 8.67 -8.10
CA GLY A 20 -10.30 8.28 -6.75
C GLY A 20 -9.11 7.62 -6.06
N ALA A 21 -9.07 7.66 -4.76
CA ALA A 21 -8.08 7.18 -3.80
C ALA A 21 -7.56 5.74 -3.99
N GLN A 22 -7.43 5.29 -5.20
CA GLN A 22 -7.06 3.93 -5.61
C GLN A 22 -5.54 3.79 -5.60
N GLN A 23 -5.03 2.85 -4.82
CA GLN A 23 -3.60 2.70 -4.60
C GLN A 23 -2.95 1.68 -5.53
N ARG A 24 -3.57 0.51 -5.72
CA ARG A 24 -2.95 -0.57 -6.50
C ARG A 24 -2.45 -0.12 -7.88
N PRO A 25 -1.28 -0.61 -8.33
CA PRO A 25 -0.38 -1.58 -7.69
C PRO A 25 0.58 -0.94 -6.66
N LEU A 26 0.39 0.34 -6.33
CA LEU A 26 1.17 1.10 -5.36
C LEU A 26 0.63 0.92 -3.94
N VAL A 27 1.39 1.35 -2.94
CA VAL A 27 0.99 1.40 -1.51
C VAL A 27 1.03 2.81 -0.92
N THR A 28 1.60 3.78 -1.66
CA THR A 28 1.61 5.20 -1.26
C THR A 28 0.18 5.76 -1.34
N GLU A 29 -0.34 6.22 -0.21
CA GLU A 29 -1.71 6.72 -0.06
C GLU A 29 -1.91 8.10 -0.69
N ASP A 30 -2.91 8.23 -1.55
CA ASP A 30 -3.35 9.53 -2.06
C ASP A 30 -4.23 10.24 -1.01
N PRO A 31 -4.04 11.57 -0.76
CA PRO A 31 -4.90 12.33 0.15
C PRO A 31 -6.36 12.46 -0.33
N GLU A 32 -6.65 12.20 -1.60
CA GLU A 32 -8.01 12.21 -2.10
C GLU A 32 -8.83 11.04 -1.55
N THR A 33 -10.12 11.25 -1.32
CA THR A 33 -11.07 10.25 -0.83
C THR A 33 -11.94 9.74 -1.97
N ILE A 34 -12.51 8.56 -1.78
CA ILE A 34 -13.44 7.95 -2.77
C ILE A 34 -14.80 8.68 -2.86
N GLY A 35 -15.06 9.64 -1.95
CA GLY A 35 -16.29 10.40 -1.90
C GLY A 35 -17.44 9.71 -1.17
N SER A 36 -18.37 10.53 -0.70
CA SER A 36 -19.51 10.12 0.14
C SER A 36 -20.37 9.02 -0.49
N GLY A 37 -20.65 7.97 0.27
CA GLY A 37 -21.54 6.86 -0.09
C GLY A 37 -20.96 5.88 -1.12
N ASN A 38 -19.73 6.06 -1.56
CA ASN A 38 -19.05 5.11 -2.42
C ASN A 38 -18.35 4.03 -1.58
N ILE A 39 -18.26 2.84 -2.18
CA ILE A 39 -17.42 1.73 -1.71
C ILE A 39 -16.39 1.48 -2.79
N LEU A 40 -15.14 1.33 -2.37
CA LEU A 40 -14.05 0.84 -3.20
C LEU A 40 -13.68 -0.55 -2.71
N PHE A 41 -13.63 -1.49 -3.64
CA PHE A 41 -13.09 -2.83 -3.45
C PHE A 41 -11.82 -2.99 -4.26
N GLU A 42 -10.77 -3.47 -3.64
CA GLU A 42 -9.53 -3.90 -4.27
C GLU A 42 -9.31 -5.38 -4.00
N GLY A 43 -8.94 -6.13 -5.03
CA GLY A 43 -8.59 -7.52 -4.91
C GLY A 43 -7.42 -7.88 -5.81
N GLY A 44 -6.51 -8.72 -5.34
CA GLY A 44 -5.36 -9.08 -6.15
C GLY A 44 -4.50 -10.17 -5.53
N PHE A 45 -3.33 -10.35 -6.10
CA PHE A 45 -2.31 -11.24 -5.57
C PHE A 45 -0.93 -10.60 -5.66
N ASP A 46 -0.02 -11.04 -4.78
CA ASP A 46 1.40 -10.73 -4.79
C ASP A 46 2.21 -12.02 -4.75
N LEU A 47 3.24 -12.09 -5.58
CA LEU A 47 4.30 -13.10 -5.51
C LEU A 47 5.60 -12.37 -5.20
N GLN A 48 6.29 -12.78 -4.15
CA GLN A 48 7.53 -12.16 -3.70
C GLN A 48 8.60 -13.23 -3.50
N LYS A 49 9.80 -12.97 -3.99
CA LYS A 49 10.95 -13.86 -3.91
C LYS A 49 11.90 -13.43 -2.80
N GLU A 50 12.41 -14.41 -2.06
CA GLU A 50 13.48 -14.22 -1.07
C GLU A 50 13.13 -13.14 -0.02
N ILE A 51 11.87 -13.13 0.46
CA ILE A 51 11.49 -12.24 1.56
C ILE A 51 12.03 -12.80 2.88
N PHE A 52 12.58 -11.91 3.71
CA PHE A 52 13.12 -12.28 5.02
C PHE A 52 12.23 -11.80 6.16
N TYR A 53 11.97 -12.69 7.11
CA TYR A 53 11.21 -12.45 8.34
C TYR A 53 12.16 -12.45 9.55
N PRO A 54 12.62 -11.29 10.01
CA PRO A 54 13.66 -11.18 11.05
C PRO A 54 13.23 -11.70 12.43
N VAL A 55 11.92 -11.73 12.68
CA VAL A 55 11.36 -12.19 13.96
C VAL A 55 11.41 -13.73 14.08
N SER A 56 11.07 -14.43 13.02
CA SER A 56 11.05 -15.90 12.95
C SER A 56 12.34 -16.52 12.36
N GLY A 57 13.13 -15.71 11.62
CA GLY A 57 14.33 -16.17 10.92
C GLY A 57 14.05 -16.91 9.62
N LEU A 58 12.82 -16.85 9.12
CA LEU A 58 12.44 -17.49 7.85
C LEU A 58 12.78 -16.61 6.67
N GLU A 59 13.28 -17.23 5.60
CA GLU A 59 13.48 -16.59 4.30
C GLU A 59 12.90 -17.49 3.22
N GLY A 60 12.19 -16.91 2.25
CA GLY A 60 11.56 -17.72 1.21
C GLY A 60 10.71 -16.94 0.23
N ASP A 61 9.92 -17.70 -0.53
CA ASP A 61 9.04 -17.19 -1.57
C ASP A 61 7.61 -17.09 -1.04
N LEU A 62 7.08 -15.89 -1.04
CA LEU A 62 5.75 -15.57 -0.50
C LEU A 62 4.72 -15.43 -1.61
N LEU A 63 3.62 -16.17 -1.51
CA LEU A 63 2.38 -15.96 -2.24
C LEU A 63 1.34 -15.36 -1.29
N ARG A 64 0.73 -14.23 -1.69
CA ARG A 64 -0.41 -13.62 -1.00
C ARG A 64 -1.62 -13.59 -1.94
N VAL A 65 -2.72 -14.26 -1.56
CA VAL A 65 -3.93 -14.34 -2.39
C VAL A 65 -5.18 -14.76 -1.60
N PRO A 66 -6.31 -14.03 -1.75
CA PRO A 66 -6.37 -12.68 -2.27
C PRO A 66 -5.81 -11.65 -1.29
N VAL A 67 -5.12 -10.66 -1.80
CA VAL A 67 -4.89 -9.40 -1.08
C VAL A 67 -6.15 -8.56 -1.29
N VAL A 68 -6.77 -8.08 -0.22
CA VAL A 68 -8.07 -7.39 -0.28
C VAL A 68 -7.98 -6.05 0.41
N GLY A 69 -8.57 -5.03 -0.22
CA GLY A 69 -8.78 -3.70 0.36
C GLY A 69 -10.25 -3.29 0.19
N LEU A 70 -10.81 -2.67 1.22
CA LEU A 70 -12.15 -2.09 1.24
C LEU A 70 -12.07 -0.66 1.76
N SER A 71 -12.63 0.29 1.01
CA SER A 71 -12.78 1.66 1.51
C SER A 71 -14.24 2.08 1.46
N PHE A 72 -14.70 2.78 2.48
CA PHE A 72 -16.05 3.28 2.64
C PHE A 72 -16.01 4.80 2.75
N GLY A 73 -16.55 5.51 1.77
CA GLY A 73 -16.62 6.96 1.75
C GLY A 73 -17.67 7.49 2.72
N LEU A 74 -17.25 7.89 3.91
CA LEU A 74 -18.12 8.39 4.97
C LEU A 74 -18.60 9.82 4.71
N SER A 75 -17.80 10.60 4.01
CA SER A 75 -18.14 11.96 3.59
C SER A 75 -17.32 12.36 2.36
N SER A 76 -17.45 13.60 1.93
CA SER A 76 -16.59 14.15 0.87
C SER A 76 -15.13 14.29 1.27
N ILE A 77 -14.81 14.23 2.56
CA ILE A 77 -13.46 14.44 3.11
C ILE A 77 -12.95 13.27 3.95
N ALA A 78 -13.79 12.28 4.26
CA ALA A 78 -13.41 11.18 5.15
C ALA A 78 -13.79 9.82 4.57
N GLU A 79 -12.92 8.84 4.76
CA GLU A 79 -13.17 7.45 4.43
C GLU A 79 -12.61 6.51 5.50
N PHE A 80 -13.26 5.37 5.65
CA PHE A 80 -12.83 4.25 6.48
C PHE A 80 -12.27 3.16 5.58
N GLN A 81 -11.17 2.54 5.98
CA GLN A 81 -10.44 1.55 5.20
C GLN A 81 -10.24 0.26 6.00
N LEU A 82 -10.31 -0.87 5.31
CA LEU A 82 -9.98 -2.21 5.81
C LEU A 82 -9.09 -2.88 4.78
N ASP A 83 -7.88 -3.26 5.16
CA ASP A 83 -6.91 -3.94 4.31
C ASP A 83 -6.49 -5.25 4.94
N GLY A 84 -6.18 -6.26 4.13
CA GLY A 84 -5.71 -7.55 4.61
C GLY A 84 -5.58 -8.59 3.50
N GLY A 85 -5.30 -9.84 3.88
CA GLY A 85 -5.21 -10.98 2.97
C GLY A 85 -5.73 -12.24 3.64
N PHE A 86 -6.38 -13.12 2.88
CA PHE A 86 -6.98 -14.32 3.44
C PHE A 86 -6.03 -15.52 3.43
N TYR A 87 -5.03 -15.52 2.54
CA TYR A 87 -4.09 -16.62 2.43
C TYR A 87 -2.71 -16.12 2.01
N ASN A 88 -1.78 -16.25 2.93
CA ASN A 88 -0.36 -16.03 2.73
C ASN A 88 0.33 -17.38 2.85
N ARG A 89 1.08 -17.80 1.83
CA ARG A 89 1.89 -19.01 1.85
C ARG A 89 3.34 -18.67 1.60
N LEU A 90 4.19 -19.04 2.54
CA LEU A 90 5.64 -18.94 2.43
C LEU A 90 6.22 -20.33 2.11
N HIS A 91 6.95 -20.43 1.00
CA HIS A 91 7.85 -21.54 0.74
C HIS A 91 9.21 -21.16 1.31
N VAL A 92 9.62 -21.86 2.37
CA VAL A 92 10.81 -21.55 3.15
C VAL A 92 12.03 -22.11 2.44
N ASN A 93 12.92 -21.26 1.98
CA ASN A 93 14.19 -21.60 1.35
C ASN A 93 15.33 -21.68 2.38
N HIS A 94 15.26 -20.83 3.42
CA HIS A 94 16.30 -20.77 4.45
C HIS A 94 15.69 -20.48 5.82
N ARG A 95 16.37 -21.00 6.88
CA ARG A 95 16.03 -20.74 8.29
C ARG A 95 17.27 -20.26 9.03
N SER A 96 17.17 -19.14 9.71
CA SER A 96 18.22 -18.56 10.55
C SER A 96 17.76 -18.50 12.01
N PRO A 97 18.69 -18.58 12.97
CA PRO A 97 18.37 -18.28 14.36
C PRO A 97 17.74 -16.88 14.48
N ALA A 98 16.62 -16.77 15.17
CA ALA A 98 15.89 -15.51 15.35
C ALA A 98 15.15 -15.54 16.69
N PRO A 99 14.69 -14.38 17.19
CA PRO A 99 14.08 -14.27 18.52
C PRO A 99 12.92 -15.23 18.78
N LEU A 100 12.05 -15.47 17.79
CA LEU A 100 10.90 -16.39 17.90
C LEU A 100 11.06 -17.69 17.11
N SER A 101 12.26 -18.02 16.64
CA SER A 101 12.47 -19.26 15.85
C SER A 101 12.13 -20.54 16.63
N SER A 102 12.18 -20.53 17.95
CA SER A 102 11.79 -21.67 18.80
C SER A 102 10.28 -21.82 18.98
N MET A 103 9.49 -20.84 18.61
CA MET A 103 8.03 -20.86 18.71
C MET A 103 7.34 -21.40 17.46
N LEU A 104 8.09 -21.65 16.39
CA LEU A 104 7.54 -22.14 15.13
C LEU A 104 6.91 -23.52 15.28
N ASP A 105 5.62 -23.65 14.94
CA ASP A 105 4.86 -24.90 15.02
C ASP A 105 4.76 -25.61 13.66
N PHE A 106 5.84 -25.59 12.87
CA PHE A 106 5.94 -26.36 11.66
C PHE A 106 7.40 -26.77 11.36
N THR A 107 7.57 -27.92 10.70
CA THR A 107 8.90 -28.49 10.39
C THR A 107 9.18 -28.60 8.89
N GLY A 108 8.16 -28.47 8.04
CA GLY A 108 8.28 -28.57 6.59
C GLY A 108 8.79 -27.29 5.93
N GLU A 109 8.88 -27.32 4.59
CA GLU A 109 9.31 -26.17 3.77
C GLU A 109 8.18 -25.18 3.46
N ASN A 110 6.98 -25.38 3.96
CA ASN A 110 5.85 -24.49 3.71
C ASN A 110 5.14 -24.16 5.00
N THR A 111 4.82 -22.89 5.15
CA THR A 111 3.89 -22.38 6.16
C THR A 111 2.86 -21.48 5.52
N SER A 112 1.72 -21.28 6.18
CA SER A 112 0.66 -20.41 5.68
C SER A 112 -0.11 -19.81 6.84
N ASP A 113 -0.62 -18.58 6.61
CA ASP A 113 -1.47 -17.87 7.56
C ASP A 113 -2.38 -16.88 6.83
N VAL A 114 -3.27 -16.26 7.57
CA VAL A 114 -3.95 -15.03 7.14
C VAL A 114 -3.00 -13.84 7.23
N GLU A 115 -3.39 -12.71 6.70
CA GLU A 115 -2.68 -11.44 6.92
C GLU A 115 -3.26 -10.69 8.12
N ASP A 116 -2.44 -9.90 8.78
CA ASP A 116 -2.91 -8.94 9.77
C ASP A 116 -3.84 -7.93 9.11
N VAL A 117 -5.03 -7.77 9.68
CA VAL A 117 -6.01 -6.79 9.19
C VAL A 117 -5.57 -5.40 9.63
N VAL A 118 -5.55 -4.48 8.68
CA VAL A 118 -5.31 -3.05 8.94
C VAL A 118 -6.64 -2.31 8.87
N VAL A 119 -7.00 -1.64 9.94
CA VAL A 119 -8.15 -0.75 10.03
C VAL A 119 -7.63 0.68 9.98
N ALA A 120 -8.17 1.50 9.09
CA ALA A 120 -7.69 2.88 8.96
C ALA A 120 -8.81 3.88 8.72
N THR A 121 -8.51 5.13 9.04
CA THR A 121 -9.32 6.30 8.70
C THR A 121 -8.43 7.30 7.97
N LYS A 122 -8.89 7.76 6.81
CA LYS A 122 -8.26 8.83 6.06
C LYS A 122 -9.16 10.05 6.01
N ILE A 123 -8.56 11.22 6.25
CA ILE A 123 -9.26 12.50 6.26
C ILE A 123 -8.50 13.47 5.35
N ARG A 124 -9.16 13.97 4.32
CA ARG A 124 -8.64 15.04 3.47
C ARG A 124 -8.86 16.37 4.17
N VAL A 125 -7.77 17.02 4.56
CA VAL A 125 -7.78 18.33 5.26
C VAL A 125 -7.87 19.49 4.26
N LEU A 126 -7.16 19.38 3.14
CA LEU A 126 -7.14 20.39 2.08
C LEU A 126 -7.37 19.74 0.72
N SER A 127 -8.30 20.28 -0.04
CA SER A 127 -8.50 19.88 -1.44
C SER A 127 -7.46 20.51 -2.36
N GLU A 128 -7.10 19.82 -3.41
CA GLU A 128 -6.23 20.35 -4.46
C GLU A 128 -6.87 21.54 -5.17
N THR A 129 -6.06 22.54 -5.47
CA THR A 129 -6.41 23.65 -6.37
C THR A 129 -5.23 23.92 -7.31
N PRO A 130 -5.37 24.74 -8.35
CA PRO A 130 -4.23 25.07 -9.22
C PRO A 130 -2.99 25.56 -8.45
N GLY A 131 -3.17 26.33 -7.38
CA GLY A 131 -2.10 26.95 -6.60
C GLY A 131 -1.62 26.15 -5.37
N ARG A 132 -2.31 25.07 -4.97
CA ARG A 132 -1.94 24.31 -3.76
C ARG A 132 -2.18 22.80 -3.94
N PRO A 133 -1.38 21.92 -3.27
CA PRO A 133 -1.62 20.49 -3.25
C PRO A 133 -2.86 20.13 -2.41
N ALA A 134 -3.40 18.92 -2.63
CA ALA A 134 -4.24 18.25 -1.65
C ALA A 134 -3.40 17.83 -0.45
N MET A 135 -3.97 17.86 0.75
CA MET A 135 -3.33 17.34 1.96
C MET A 135 -4.34 16.56 2.79
N GLY A 136 -3.86 15.53 3.44
CA GLY A 136 -4.66 14.67 4.30
C GLY A 136 -3.86 14.07 5.44
N VAL A 137 -4.58 13.39 6.32
CA VAL A 137 -4.02 12.57 7.40
C VAL A 137 -4.61 11.17 7.33
N ARG A 138 -3.82 10.18 7.68
CA ARG A 138 -4.26 8.79 7.81
C ARG A 138 -3.82 8.25 9.16
N PHE A 139 -4.75 7.61 9.86
CA PHE A 139 -4.50 6.86 11.08
C PHE A 139 -4.85 5.40 10.81
N ALA A 140 -3.95 4.51 11.14
CA ALA A 140 -4.15 3.09 10.90
C ALA A 140 -3.71 2.25 12.10
N THR A 141 -4.40 1.14 12.31
CA THR A 141 -4.08 0.12 13.31
C THR A 141 -4.00 -1.22 12.61
N LYS A 142 -2.87 -1.89 12.71
CA LYS A 142 -2.70 -3.29 12.32
C LYS A 142 -3.14 -4.16 13.51
N LEU A 143 -4.05 -5.08 13.28
CA LEU A 143 -4.55 -6.03 14.28
C LEU A 143 -3.75 -7.34 14.22
N PRO A 144 -3.54 -8.03 15.35
CA PRO A 144 -2.73 -9.25 15.42
C PRO A 144 -3.55 -10.48 15.00
N ASN A 145 -3.80 -10.64 13.70
CA ASN A 145 -4.56 -11.77 13.17
C ASN A 145 -3.67 -12.92 12.71
N ALA A 146 -2.45 -12.60 12.23
CA ALA A 146 -1.46 -13.58 11.80
C ALA A 146 -0.64 -14.06 12.99
N SER A 147 -0.52 -15.40 13.14
CA SER A 147 0.21 -16.01 14.24
C SER A 147 1.73 -15.93 14.05
N ASN A 148 2.45 -15.68 15.14
CA ASN A 148 3.90 -15.79 15.18
C ASN A 148 4.40 -17.25 15.10
N GLU A 149 3.58 -18.24 15.48
CA GLU A 149 3.88 -19.68 15.38
C GLU A 149 4.00 -20.16 13.93
N ASN A 150 3.30 -19.50 13.00
CA ASN A 150 3.42 -19.74 11.57
C ASN A 150 4.64 -19.01 10.95
N GLY A 151 5.28 -18.13 11.71
CA GLY A 151 6.53 -17.44 11.35
C GLY A 151 6.40 -16.30 10.33
N ILE A 152 5.19 -15.99 9.87
CA ILE A 152 4.91 -14.88 8.94
C ILE A 152 4.10 -13.75 9.58
N GLY A 153 3.54 -13.98 10.77
CA GLY A 153 2.93 -12.97 11.64
C GLY A 153 3.85 -12.53 12.78
N THR A 154 3.46 -11.50 13.48
CA THR A 154 4.15 -10.97 14.67
C THR A 154 3.32 -11.03 15.93
N ASP A 155 2.02 -11.31 15.82
CA ASP A 155 1.04 -11.33 16.91
C ASP A 155 1.08 -10.04 17.76
N THR A 156 1.29 -8.90 17.07
CA THR A 156 1.37 -7.57 17.69
C THR A 156 0.43 -6.57 17.03
N THR A 157 -0.05 -5.64 17.85
CA THR A 157 -0.79 -4.48 17.34
C THR A 157 0.18 -3.35 17.06
N ASP A 158 0.09 -2.76 15.85
CA ASP A 158 0.88 -1.62 15.43
C ASP A 158 -0.03 -0.43 15.13
N PHE A 159 0.47 0.79 15.41
CA PHE A 159 -0.23 2.03 15.10
C PHE A 159 0.57 2.88 14.12
N TYR A 160 -0.13 3.53 13.20
CA TYR A 160 0.47 4.43 12.23
C TYR A 160 -0.31 5.74 12.15
N ALA A 161 0.42 6.85 12.08
CA ALA A 161 -0.11 8.17 11.80
C ALA A 161 0.70 8.81 10.67
N SER A 162 0.05 9.21 9.58
CA SER A 162 0.71 9.71 8.38
C SER A 162 0.11 11.01 7.86
N LEU A 163 0.97 11.89 7.40
CA LEU A 163 0.62 13.05 6.58
C LEU A 163 0.69 12.64 5.12
N LEU A 164 -0.30 13.05 4.35
CA LEU A 164 -0.46 12.76 2.93
C LEU A 164 -0.45 14.07 2.15
N ILE A 165 0.27 14.12 1.05
CA ILE A 165 0.29 15.26 0.14
C ILE A 165 0.18 14.77 -1.30
N GLY A 166 -0.64 15.43 -2.12
CA GLY A 166 -0.82 15.06 -3.52
C GLY A 166 -0.98 16.26 -4.42
N LYS A 167 -0.36 16.23 -5.60
CA LYS A 167 -0.45 17.29 -6.59
C LYS A 167 -0.49 16.72 -7.99
N THR A 168 -1.42 17.21 -8.79
CA THR A 168 -1.48 16.93 -10.22
C THR A 168 -0.88 18.09 -10.99
N VAL A 169 0.13 17.77 -11.82
CA VAL A 169 0.76 18.71 -12.72
C VAL A 169 0.60 18.18 -14.14
N GLN A 170 -0.23 18.82 -14.94
CA GLN A 170 -0.62 18.34 -16.27
C GLN A 170 -1.20 16.90 -16.22
N SER A 171 -0.50 15.92 -16.78
CA SER A 171 -0.89 14.51 -16.79
C SER A 171 -0.15 13.65 -15.76
N VAL A 172 0.56 14.28 -14.81
CA VAL A 172 1.37 13.60 -13.80
C VAL A 172 0.77 13.86 -12.41
N ARG A 173 0.40 12.79 -11.71
CA ARG A 173 0.05 12.81 -10.30
C ARG A 173 1.28 12.49 -9.47
N LEU A 174 1.61 13.37 -8.52
CA LEU A 174 2.68 13.21 -7.54
C LEU A 174 2.04 13.04 -6.16
N VAL A 175 2.43 12.02 -5.41
CA VAL A 175 1.93 11.78 -4.06
C VAL A 175 3.09 11.49 -3.13
N GLY A 176 3.06 12.07 -1.95
CA GLY A 176 4.02 11.85 -0.87
C GLY A 176 3.33 11.50 0.43
N ASN A 177 3.91 10.56 1.18
CA ASN A 177 3.50 10.21 2.53
C ASN A 177 4.70 10.31 3.47
N ALA A 178 4.46 10.80 4.69
CA ALA A 178 5.42 10.78 5.78
C ALA A 178 4.68 10.56 7.10
N GLY A 179 5.15 9.63 7.92
CA GLY A 179 4.44 9.26 9.13
C GLY A 179 5.30 8.57 10.16
N LEU A 180 4.69 8.32 11.31
CA LEU A 180 5.24 7.56 12.41
C LEU A 180 4.51 6.21 12.50
N GLY A 181 5.26 5.14 12.73
CA GLY A 181 4.74 3.84 13.12
C GLY A 181 5.22 3.50 14.53
N ILE A 182 4.30 3.04 15.35
CA ILE A 182 4.56 2.52 16.70
C ILE A 182 4.28 1.02 16.62
N LEU A 183 5.33 0.21 16.60
CA LEU A 183 5.26 -1.23 16.38
C LEU A 183 5.43 -1.97 17.72
N GLY A 184 4.53 -2.90 18.01
CA GLY A 184 4.65 -3.77 19.17
C GLY A 184 5.88 -4.67 19.08
N ASP A 185 6.54 -4.93 20.22
CA ASP A 185 7.64 -5.89 20.29
C ASP A 185 7.06 -7.31 20.38
N PRO A 186 7.27 -8.19 19.38
CA PRO A 186 6.71 -9.53 19.38
C PRO A 186 7.33 -10.46 20.44
N THR A 187 8.44 -10.04 21.05
CA THR A 187 9.14 -10.82 22.09
C THR A 187 8.84 -10.32 23.50
N ARG A 188 8.33 -9.09 23.63
CA ARG A 188 8.07 -8.44 24.92
C ARG A 188 6.86 -7.53 24.82
N GLY A 189 5.75 -7.94 25.39
CA GLY A 189 4.49 -7.20 25.31
C GLY A 189 4.47 -5.83 26.02
N ASP A 190 5.52 -5.48 26.75
CA ASP A 190 5.70 -4.21 27.47
C ASP A 190 6.60 -3.20 26.73
N ARG A 191 6.98 -3.50 25.50
CA ARG A 191 7.91 -2.71 24.69
C ARG A 191 7.36 -2.43 23.29
N GLN A 192 7.78 -1.32 22.71
CA GLN A 192 7.46 -0.93 21.34
C GLN A 192 8.70 -0.36 20.65
N GLY A 193 8.66 -0.31 19.33
CA GLY A 193 9.66 0.37 18.50
C GLY A 193 9.04 1.39 17.57
N ASP A 194 9.66 2.55 17.47
CA ASP A 194 9.18 3.63 16.63
C ASP A 194 9.93 3.65 15.30
N VAL A 195 9.20 3.80 14.21
CA VAL A 195 9.74 3.89 12.86
C VAL A 195 9.18 5.10 12.13
N LEU A 196 9.98 5.64 11.20
CA LEU A 196 9.52 6.66 10.26
C LEU A 196 9.05 5.96 8.98
N ALA A 197 7.75 6.01 8.68
CA ALA A 197 7.18 5.50 7.44
C ALA A 197 7.21 6.58 6.37
N TYR A 198 7.53 6.22 5.13
CA TYR A 198 7.55 7.14 4.00
C TYR A 198 7.09 6.48 2.72
N GLY A 199 6.60 7.30 1.79
CA GLY A 199 6.25 6.89 0.45
C GLY A 199 6.28 8.09 -0.50
N PHE A 200 6.72 7.84 -1.73
CA PHE A 200 6.63 8.81 -2.81
C PHE A 200 6.26 8.09 -4.10
N SER A 201 5.19 8.52 -4.75
CA SER A 201 4.72 7.91 -5.99
C SER A 201 4.48 8.92 -7.10
N VAL A 202 4.62 8.43 -8.32
CA VAL A 202 4.37 9.15 -9.56
C VAL A 202 3.44 8.30 -10.42
N ALA A 203 2.35 8.88 -10.88
CA ALA A 203 1.47 8.27 -11.87
C ALA A 203 1.34 9.21 -13.07
N ARG A 204 1.52 8.68 -14.28
CA ARG A 204 1.41 9.45 -15.53
C ARG A 204 0.37 8.82 -16.44
N ALA A 205 -0.65 9.61 -16.79
CA ALA A 205 -1.59 9.24 -17.83
C ALA A 205 -0.88 9.28 -19.20
N VAL A 206 -0.82 8.13 -19.89
CA VAL A 206 -0.22 7.99 -21.22
C VAL A 206 -1.27 8.06 -22.33
N ARG A 207 -2.48 7.60 -22.03
CA ARG A 207 -3.68 7.76 -22.86
C ARG A 207 -4.92 7.61 -21.99
N GLN A 208 -6.09 7.82 -22.56
CA GLN A 208 -7.35 7.67 -21.84
C GLN A 208 -7.45 6.28 -21.16
N GLY A 209 -7.62 6.30 -19.85
CA GLY A 209 -7.71 5.13 -18.98
C GLY A 209 -6.40 4.39 -18.72
N LEU A 210 -5.30 4.68 -19.43
CA LEU A 210 -4.02 3.99 -19.21
C LEU A 210 -3.01 4.91 -18.52
N GLU A 211 -2.48 4.44 -17.39
CA GLU A 211 -1.45 5.12 -16.61
C GLU A 211 -0.26 4.20 -16.40
N VAL A 212 0.94 4.76 -16.41
CA VAL A 212 2.16 4.14 -15.87
C VAL A 212 2.44 4.73 -14.51
N VAL A 213 2.88 3.90 -13.58
CA VAL A 213 3.05 4.27 -12.18
C VAL A 213 4.39 3.77 -11.66
N GLY A 214 4.92 4.50 -10.69
CA GLY A 214 6.12 4.10 -9.96
C GLY A 214 6.11 4.70 -8.57
N GLU A 215 6.73 4.02 -7.61
CA GLU A 215 6.91 4.52 -6.26
C GLU A 215 8.18 4.01 -5.62
N ILE A 216 8.62 4.73 -4.61
CA ILE A 216 9.51 4.26 -3.55
C ILE A 216 8.78 4.41 -2.23
N ASN A 217 8.76 3.35 -1.43
CA ASN A 217 8.14 3.36 -0.11
C ASN A 217 8.97 2.54 0.87
N GLY A 218 8.77 2.79 2.15
CA GLY A 218 9.48 2.05 3.18
C GLY A 218 9.24 2.59 4.57
N ARG A 219 10.05 2.09 5.49
CA ARG A 219 10.17 2.59 6.85
C ARG A 219 11.64 2.67 7.24
N TYR A 220 11.98 3.66 8.03
CA TYR A 220 13.31 3.87 8.58
C TYR A 220 13.26 3.71 10.08
N GLN A 221 14.12 2.84 10.62
CA GLN A 221 14.35 2.69 12.05
C GLN A 221 15.51 3.57 12.46
N PRO A 222 15.27 4.66 13.22
CA PRO A 222 16.33 5.59 13.62
C PRO A 222 17.33 5.01 14.64
N ASN A 223 16.90 4.01 15.42
CA ASN A 223 17.71 3.34 16.43
C ASN A 223 18.09 1.94 15.93
N ASP A 224 19.00 1.88 14.95
CA ASP A 224 19.46 0.61 14.33
C ASP A 224 20.44 -0.16 15.24
N ASP A 225 20.42 0.13 16.55
CA ASP A 225 21.24 -0.51 17.57
C ASP A 225 20.64 -1.86 17.99
N LEU A 226 21.45 -2.69 18.65
CA LEU A 226 21.11 -4.01 19.20
C LEU A 226 19.89 -4.01 20.17
N GLU A 227 19.37 -2.84 20.51
CA GLU A 227 18.22 -2.64 21.39
C GLU A 227 16.88 -2.44 20.67
N ALA A 228 16.87 -2.28 19.34
CA ALA A 228 15.63 -2.11 18.59
C ALA A 228 14.78 -3.39 18.68
N PRO A 229 13.45 -3.27 18.88
CA PRO A 229 12.56 -4.44 18.91
C PRO A 229 12.64 -5.22 17.60
N PRO A 230 12.64 -6.57 17.64
CA PRO A 230 12.61 -7.39 16.45
C PRO A 230 11.42 -7.04 15.55
N GLY A 231 11.63 -6.99 14.23
CA GLY A 231 10.58 -6.65 13.28
C GLY A 231 10.43 -5.15 12.98
N THR A 232 11.18 -4.27 13.67
CA THR A 232 11.18 -2.83 13.39
C THR A 232 12.23 -2.41 12.35
N ASP A 233 12.90 -3.34 11.72
CA ASP A 233 13.99 -3.11 10.76
C ASP A 233 13.65 -2.07 9.69
N THR A 234 14.65 -1.32 9.26
CA THR A 234 14.59 -0.47 8.07
C THR A 234 14.28 -1.30 6.84
N ARG A 235 13.27 -0.89 6.09
CA ARG A 235 12.82 -1.50 4.84
C ARG A 235 12.59 -0.45 3.77
N ALA A 236 12.83 -0.81 2.52
CA ALA A 236 12.56 0.04 1.38
C ALA A 236 12.32 -0.81 0.13
N ALA A 237 11.31 -0.43 -0.66
CA ALA A 237 11.01 -1.08 -1.93
C ALA A 237 10.68 -0.06 -3.00
N MET A 238 10.97 -0.41 -4.25
CA MET A 238 10.44 0.26 -5.43
C MET A 238 9.35 -0.57 -6.06
N ARG A 239 8.33 0.09 -6.60
CA ARG A 239 7.29 -0.55 -7.40
C ARG A 239 7.14 0.19 -8.72
N PHE A 240 6.96 -0.56 -9.80
CA PHE A 240 6.69 -0.04 -11.13
C PHE A 240 5.56 -0.82 -11.75
N GLY A 241 4.66 -0.14 -12.44
CA GLY A 241 3.54 -0.84 -13.02
C GLY A 241 2.71 -0.01 -13.97
N GLY A 242 1.60 -0.59 -14.34
CA GLY A 242 0.59 0.06 -15.14
C GLY A 242 -0.80 -0.23 -14.60
N ARG A 243 -1.73 0.66 -14.91
CA ARG A 243 -3.12 0.49 -14.56
C ARG A 243 -4.00 0.99 -15.70
N PHE A 244 -5.05 0.23 -15.95
CA PHE A 244 -6.05 0.55 -16.97
C PHE A 244 -7.43 0.66 -16.34
N THR A 245 -8.01 1.85 -16.44
CA THR A 245 -9.32 2.17 -15.89
C THR A 245 -10.35 2.25 -17.01
N HIS A 246 -11.42 1.47 -16.89
CA HIS A 246 -12.59 1.57 -17.73
C HIS A 246 -13.84 1.76 -16.86
N ARG A 247 -14.45 2.95 -16.95
CA ARG A 247 -15.58 3.36 -16.09
C ARG A 247 -15.21 3.27 -14.60
N THR A 248 -15.85 2.36 -13.86
CA THR A 248 -15.69 2.15 -12.41
C THR A 248 -14.73 1.02 -12.05
N VAL A 249 -14.20 0.31 -13.05
CA VAL A 249 -13.29 -0.82 -12.86
C VAL A 249 -11.90 -0.45 -13.36
N ARG A 250 -10.90 -0.79 -12.58
CA ARG A 250 -9.47 -0.68 -12.91
C ARG A 250 -8.83 -2.06 -12.80
N ILE A 251 -8.00 -2.40 -13.74
CA ILE A 251 -7.07 -3.53 -13.67
C ILE A 251 -5.65 -2.97 -13.55
N ASP A 252 -4.83 -3.62 -12.80
CA ASP A 252 -3.46 -3.19 -12.54
C ASP A 252 -2.48 -4.37 -12.54
N GLY A 253 -1.21 -4.04 -12.72
CA GLY A 253 -0.12 -4.98 -12.58
C GLY A 253 1.21 -4.26 -12.46
N GLY A 254 2.15 -4.88 -11.76
CA GLY A 254 3.44 -4.27 -11.52
C GLY A 254 4.48 -5.25 -11.00
N VAL A 255 5.67 -4.71 -10.85
CA VAL A 255 6.84 -5.38 -10.27
C VAL A 255 7.26 -4.68 -8.99
N ILE A 256 7.84 -5.46 -8.07
CA ILE A 256 8.35 -5.02 -6.77
C ILE A 256 9.83 -5.35 -6.75
N VAL A 257 10.65 -4.41 -6.31
CA VAL A 257 12.09 -4.59 -6.14
C VAL A 257 12.48 -4.08 -4.75
N GLY A 258 12.96 -4.95 -3.90
CA GLY A 258 13.46 -4.58 -2.58
C GLY A 258 14.79 -3.84 -2.67
N LEU A 259 14.99 -2.91 -1.76
CA LEU A 259 16.20 -2.09 -1.68
C LEU A 259 17.06 -2.42 -0.46
N THR A 260 16.53 -3.22 0.47
CA THR A 260 17.27 -3.72 1.63
C THR A 260 17.30 -5.25 1.63
N LYS A 261 18.20 -5.83 2.44
CA LYS A 261 18.27 -7.30 2.61
C LYS A 261 17.06 -7.91 3.33
N ARG A 262 16.15 -7.09 3.83
CA ARG A 262 14.93 -7.50 4.53
C ARG A 262 13.73 -7.55 3.60
N ASP A 263 13.85 -6.93 2.43
CA ASP A 263 12.79 -6.85 1.44
C ASP A 263 12.93 -7.98 0.41
N PRO A 264 11.85 -8.33 -0.32
CA PRO A 264 11.95 -9.33 -1.36
C PRO A 264 12.91 -8.87 -2.46
N SER A 265 13.76 -9.76 -2.96
CA SER A 265 14.66 -9.45 -4.07
C SER A 265 13.90 -9.02 -5.32
N PHE A 266 12.76 -9.66 -5.57
CA PHE A 266 11.85 -9.35 -6.67
C PHE A 266 10.42 -9.81 -6.34
N GLY A 267 9.43 -9.14 -6.91
CA GLY A 267 8.04 -9.55 -6.81
C GLY A 267 7.21 -9.09 -8.00
N ILE A 268 6.06 -9.71 -8.15
CA ILE A 268 5.01 -9.30 -9.09
C ILE A 268 3.70 -9.13 -8.35
N THR A 269 2.91 -8.16 -8.78
CA THR A 269 1.58 -7.89 -8.25
C THR A 269 0.61 -7.70 -9.40
N ALA A 270 -0.62 -8.16 -9.25
CA ALA A 270 -1.71 -7.82 -10.17
C ALA A 270 -3.04 -7.80 -9.41
N GLY A 271 -3.99 -7.04 -9.94
CA GLY A 271 -5.26 -6.91 -9.27
C GLY A 271 -6.32 -6.16 -10.04
N VAL A 272 -7.44 -6.00 -9.36
CA VAL A 272 -8.61 -5.27 -9.83
C VAL A 272 -9.11 -4.35 -8.73
N THR A 273 -9.51 -3.16 -9.11
CA THR A 273 -10.19 -2.20 -8.24
C THR A 273 -11.56 -1.87 -8.83
N TRP A 274 -12.57 -1.85 -7.99
CA TRP A 274 -13.93 -1.51 -8.38
C TRP A 274 -14.51 -0.48 -7.41
N VAL A 275 -14.98 0.65 -7.96
CA VAL A 275 -15.66 1.71 -7.20
C VAL A 275 -17.13 1.74 -7.58
N PHE A 276 -18.00 1.65 -6.59
CA PHE A 276 -19.44 1.68 -6.81
C PHE A 276 -20.16 2.42 -5.67
N ARG A 277 -21.38 2.86 -5.95
CA ARG A 277 -22.20 3.47 -4.91
C ARG A 277 -22.81 2.39 -4.04
N GLY A 278 -22.47 2.38 -2.75
CA GLY A 278 -22.88 1.36 -1.81
C GLY A 278 -24.04 1.78 -0.90
N PHE A 279 -24.05 3.05 -0.49
CA PHE A 279 -25.05 3.55 0.47
C PHE A 279 -25.30 5.06 0.29
N THR A 280 -26.37 5.54 0.92
CA THR A 280 -26.68 6.97 0.97
C THR A 280 -26.40 7.47 2.38
N ILE A 281 -25.65 8.55 2.48
CA ILE A 281 -25.45 9.25 3.75
C ILE A 281 -26.50 10.36 3.80
N PRO A 282 -27.25 10.49 4.90
CA PRO A 282 -28.28 11.54 5.06
C PRO A 282 -27.71 12.96 4.95
#